data_ec463d7e086a6269dff332a624addde7
#
_entry.id   ec463d7e086a6269dff332a624addde7
#
_cell.length_a   1.000
_cell.length_b   1.000
_cell.length_c   1.000
_cell.angle_alpha   90.00
_cell.angle_beta   90.00
_cell.angle_gamma   90.00
#
_symmetry.space_group_name_H-M   'P 1'
#
loop_
_entity.id
_entity.type
_entity.pdbx_description
1 polymer ?
#
loop_
_entity_poly.entity_id
_entity_poly.type
_entity_poly.pdbx_seq_one_letter_code
_entity_poly.pdbx_strand_id
1 'polypeptide(L)'
;QKVQAKLQVPNIGLVPFYGYIDRLDKQGNTLRVIDYKTGKALMEYRDMEHIFDRKENQDKALQTMLYCWLLEQDKPQLLSNTAHIAPHIYPVRSMAKADEVQTLVHQKGNTDFVWNEEVKAEFIEGLSTLLRELFDPAVPFMPTAVGKRCEHCAFAALCK
;
A
#
# COMPACT_ATOMS: atom_id res chain seq x y z
N GLN A 1 9.93 10.84 5.14
CA GLN A 1 10.04 10.29 6.50
C GLN A 1 10.36 8.79 6.44
N LYS A 2 11.51 8.35 6.98
CA LYS A 2 11.82 6.92 7.10
C LYS A 2 10.93 6.30 8.18
N VAL A 3 10.38 5.13 7.89
CA VAL A 3 9.59 4.29 8.81
C VAL A 3 10.00 2.83 8.67
N GLN A 4 9.89 2.05 9.75
CA GLN A 4 10.24 0.63 9.76
C GLN A 4 9.44 -0.13 10.81
N ALA A 5 9.19 -1.41 10.55
CA ALA A 5 8.56 -2.32 11.52
C ALA A 5 8.94 -3.76 11.20
N LYS A 6 8.59 -4.68 12.10
CA LYS A 6 8.70 -6.12 11.87
C LYS A 6 7.31 -6.75 12.00
N LEU A 7 6.91 -7.53 11.01
CA LEU A 7 5.68 -8.29 11.04
C LEU A 7 5.98 -9.74 11.47
N GLN A 8 5.29 -10.23 12.49
CA GLN A 8 5.33 -11.65 12.84
C GLN A 8 4.42 -12.41 11.87
N VAL A 9 5.01 -13.25 11.03
CA VAL A 9 4.28 -14.08 10.07
C VAL A 9 4.29 -15.53 10.55
N PRO A 10 3.14 -16.19 10.69
CA PRO A 10 3.07 -17.59 11.10
C PRO A 10 3.92 -18.49 10.18
N ASN A 11 4.70 -19.40 10.76
CA ASN A 11 5.61 -20.35 10.12
C ASN A 11 6.81 -19.74 9.37
N ILE A 12 6.95 -18.41 9.34
CA ILE A 12 8.09 -17.71 8.72
C ILE A 12 8.94 -17.01 9.78
N GLY A 13 8.30 -16.37 10.79
CA GLY A 13 8.97 -15.58 11.80
C GLY A 13 8.84 -14.08 11.56
N LEU A 14 9.82 -13.31 12.06
CA LEU A 14 9.82 -11.85 11.97
C LEU A 14 10.35 -11.38 10.61
N VAL A 15 9.48 -10.77 9.81
CA VAL A 15 9.82 -10.17 8.51
C VAL A 15 10.00 -8.66 8.68
N PRO A 16 11.20 -8.10 8.42
CA PRO A 16 11.44 -6.68 8.53
C PRO A 16 10.90 -5.93 7.32
N PHE A 17 10.25 -4.80 7.58
CA PHE A 17 9.83 -3.83 6.58
C PHE A 17 10.44 -2.46 6.86
N TYR A 18 10.71 -1.72 5.81
CA TYR A 18 11.06 -0.32 5.89
C TYR A 18 10.55 0.43 4.66
N GLY A 19 10.34 1.72 4.82
CA GLY A 19 9.88 2.57 3.73
C GLY A 19 10.22 4.04 3.95
N TYR A 20 9.96 4.83 2.92
CA TYR A 20 10.12 6.26 2.94
C TYR A 20 8.80 6.91 2.53
N ILE A 21 8.12 7.50 3.50
CA ILE A 21 6.92 8.28 3.26
C ILE A 21 7.35 9.63 2.69
N ASP A 22 6.83 10.00 1.52
CA ASP A 22 7.19 11.24 0.85
C ASP A 22 6.78 12.45 1.68
N ARG A 23 5.53 12.44 2.18
CA ARG A 23 5.02 13.54 3.00
C ARG A 23 4.04 13.04 4.06
N LEU A 24 4.15 13.62 5.25
CA LEU A 24 3.14 13.56 6.31
C LEU A 24 2.60 14.96 6.54
N ASP A 25 1.30 15.12 6.58
CA ASP A 25 0.68 16.34 7.04
C ASP A 25 -0.62 16.08 7.81
N LYS A 26 -1.14 17.09 8.47
CA LYS A 26 -2.36 17.01 9.26
C LYS A 26 -3.43 17.89 8.64
N GLN A 27 -4.59 17.31 8.38
CA GLN A 27 -5.79 18.04 7.96
C GLN A 27 -6.91 17.77 8.98
N GLY A 28 -7.27 18.79 9.72
CA GLY A 28 -8.20 18.65 10.84
C GLY A 28 -7.63 17.65 11.87
N ASN A 29 -8.34 16.57 12.10
CA ASN A 29 -7.96 15.50 13.03
C ASN A 29 -7.37 14.25 12.35
N THR A 30 -7.10 14.33 11.04
CA THR A 30 -6.55 13.24 10.23
C THR A 30 -5.09 13.48 9.91
N LEU A 31 -4.23 12.49 10.20
CA LEU A 31 -2.85 12.42 9.75
C LEU A 31 -2.83 11.75 8.36
N ARG A 32 -2.44 12.51 7.33
CA ARG A 32 -2.37 12.00 5.97
C ARG A 32 -0.98 11.46 5.65
N VAL A 33 -0.96 10.23 5.19
CA VAL A 33 0.23 9.56 4.64
C VAL A 33 0.19 9.73 3.13
N ILE A 34 1.06 10.58 2.60
CA ILE A 34 1.00 11.00 1.20
C ILE A 34 2.18 10.43 0.43
N ASP A 35 1.86 9.86 -0.73
CA ASP A 35 2.80 9.35 -1.71
C ASP A 35 2.58 10.10 -3.05
N TYR A 36 3.65 10.66 -3.63
CA TYR A 36 3.59 11.38 -4.89
C TYR A 36 3.83 10.45 -6.07
N LYS A 37 2.93 10.45 -7.04
CA LYS A 37 3.05 9.64 -8.26
C LYS A 37 3.02 10.49 -9.52
N THR A 38 4.02 10.30 -10.40
CA THR A 38 4.07 10.96 -11.71
C THR A 38 3.24 10.23 -12.75
N GLY A 39 2.97 8.95 -12.56
CA GLY A 39 2.12 8.10 -13.41
C GLY A 39 0.66 8.07 -12.97
N LYS A 40 -0.13 7.28 -13.70
CA LYS A 40 -1.52 6.97 -13.28
C LYS A 40 -1.51 6.19 -11.97
N ALA A 41 -2.43 6.51 -11.08
CA ALA A 41 -2.66 5.80 -9.85
C ALA A 41 -4.17 5.55 -9.68
N LEU A 42 -4.51 4.39 -9.14
CA LEU A 42 -5.88 4.05 -8.75
C LEU A 42 -6.00 4.29 -7.24
N MET A 43 -6.96 5.10 -6.85
CA MET A 43 -7.27 5.39 -5.44
C MET A 43 -8.41 4.50 -4.94
N GLU A 44 -9.25 4.03 -5.86
CA GLU A 44 -10.38 3.17 -5.55
C GLU A 44 -9.97 1.69 -5.64
N TYR A 45 -10.29 0.92 -4.63
CA TYR A 45 -10.20 -0.55 -4.65
C TYR A 45 -11.57 -1.17 -4.29
N ARG A 46 -11.82 -2.40 -4.76
CA ARG A 46 -13.11 -3.08 -4.56
C ARG A 46 -13.22 -3.64 -3.13
N ASP A 47 -12.21 -4.37 -2.70
CA ASP A 47 -12.11 -5.05 -1.41
C ASP A 47 -10.63 -5.29 -1.08
N MET A 48 -10.34 -5.79 0.11
CA MET A 48 -8.95 -5.99 0.54
C MET A 48 -8.24 -7.07 -0.31
N GLU A 49 -8.95 -8.09 -0.79
CA GLU A 49 -8.40 -9.11 -1.69
C GLU A 49 -7.91 -8.48 -3.00
N HIS A 50 -8.67 -7.50 -3.52
CA HIS A 50 -8.31 -6.74 -4.73
C HIS A 50 -6.97 -5.97 -4.58
N ILE A 51 -6.65 -5.50 -3.37
CA ILE A 51 -5.36 -4.84 -3.09
C ILE A 51 -4.18 -5.79 -3.31
N PHE A 52 -4.36 -7.08 -3.00
CA PHE A 52 -3.32 -8.11 -3.10
C PHE A 52 -3.37 -8.92 -4.41
N ASP A 53 -4.41 -8.73 -5.25
CA ASP A 53 -4.49 -9.43 -6.54
C ASP A 53 -3.40 -8.93 -7.49
N ARG A 54 -2.53 -9.86 -7.92
CA ARG A 54 -1.42 -9.57 -8.82
C ARG A 54 -1.86 -9.15 -10.23
N LYS A 55 -3.10 -9.44 -10.63
CA LYS A 55 -3.65 -9.06 -11.94
C LYS A 55 -4.10 -7.61 -11.95
N GLU A 56 -4.47 -7.10 -10.79
CA GLU A 56 -4.93 -5.73 -10.59
C GLU A 56 -3.73 -4.78 -10.40
N ASN A 57 -3.93 -3.52 -10.69
CA ASN A 57 -2.86 -2.51 -10.63
C ASN A 57 -2.97 -1.69 -9.34
N GLN A 58 -3.03 -2.37 -8.18
CA GLN A 58 -3.23 -1.77 -6.87
C GLN A 58 -1.92 -1.59 -6.06
N ASP A 59 -0.78 -1.74 -6.71
CA ASP A 59 0.55 -1.64 -6.10
C ASP A 59 0.76 -0.33 -5.31
N LYS A 60 0.17 0.77 -5.77
CA LYS A 60 0.30 2.08 -5.13
C LYS A 60 -0.60 2.21 -3.89
N ALA A 61 -1.82 1.68 -3.95
CA ALA A 61 -2.71 1.60 -2.81
C ALA A 61 -2.12 0.68 -1.73
N LEU A 62 -1.63 -0.50 -2.12
CA LEU A 62 -0.90 -1.42 -1.24
C LEU A 62 0.27 -0.72 -0.55
N GLN A 63 1.11 -0.01 -1.31
CA GLN A 63 2.27 0.73 -0.78
C GLN A 63 1.84 1.77 0.25
N THR A 64 0.82 2.56 -0.06
CA THR A 64 0.40 3.65 0.82
C THR A 64 -0.26 3.14 2.10
N MET A 65 -1.03 2.04 2.02
CA MET A 65 -1.57 1.35 3.20
C MET A 65 -0.46 0.73 4.05
N LEU A 66 0.56 0.13 3.42
CA LEU A 66 1.73 -0.37 4.13
C LEU A 66 2.44 0.75 4.89
N TYR A 67 2.51 1.95 4.31
CA TYR A 67 3.07 3.11 5.01
C TYR A 67 2.23 3.56 6.20
N CYS A 68 0.90 3.45 6.15
CA CYS A 68 0.04 3.71 7.30
C CYS A 68 0.36 2.74 8.45
N TRP A 69 0.46 1.45 8.15
CA TRP A 69 0.84 0.45 9.15
C TRP A 69 2.24 0.70 9.71
N LEU A 70 3.24 0.92 8.86
CA LEU A 70 4.62 1.19 9.30
C LEU A 70 4.70 2.43 10.19
N LEU A 71 3.98 3.49 9.86
CA LEU A 71 3.93 4.71 10.64
C LEU A 71 3.36 4.47 12.04
N GLU A 72 2.28 3.71 12.11
CA GLU A 72 1.63 3.34 13.36
C GLU A 72 2.56 2.54 14.28
N GLN A 73 3.32 1.60 13.71
CA GLN A 73 4.26 0.78 14.47
C GLN A 73 5.52 1.53 14.90
N ASP A 74 6.09 2.34 14.02
CA ASP A 74 7.39 3.01 14.25
C ASP A 74 7.26 4.34 14.99
N LYS A 75 6.13 5.05 14.83
CA LYS A 75 5.94 6.42 15.32
C LYS A 75 4.56 6.63 16.00
N PRO A 76 4.17 5.79 16.97
CA PRO A 76 2.86 5.91 17.63
C PRO A 76 2.64 7.28 18.28
N GLN A 77 3.72 7.96 18.68
CA GLN A 77 3.64 9.31 19.27
C GLN A 77 3.08 10.36 18.30
N LEU A 78 3.19 10.16 16.98
CA LEU A 78 2.59 11.09 16.01
C LEU A 78 1.06 10.96 15.95
N LEU A 79 0.51 9.90 16.50
CA LEU A 79 -0.92 9.60 16.50
C LEU A 79 -1.63 10.12 17.75
N SER A 80 -0.90 10.48 18.81
CA SER A 80 -1.47 10.89 20.09
C SER A 80 -2.44 12.09 20.00
N ASN A 81 -2.31 12.92 18.96
CA ASN A 81 -3.14 14.10 18.73
C ASN A 81 -3.95 14.01 17.41
N THR A 82 -4.17 12.79 16.89
CA THR A 82 -4.95 12.55 15.68
C THR A 82 -5.98 11.46 15.94
N ALA A 83 -7.19 11.60 15.36
CA ALA A 83 -8.20 10.56 15.46
C ALA A 83 -8.00 9.47 14.41
N HIS A 84 -7.44 9.83 13.24
CA HIS A 84 -7.38 8.94 12.09
C HIS A 84 -6.05 9.08 11.34
N ILE A 85 -5.64 7.97 10.69
CA ILE A 85 -4.63 7.97 9.63
C ILE A 85 -5.37 7.75 8.31
N ALA A 86 -4.93 8.41 7.24
CA ALA A 86 -5.50 8.21 5.92
C ALA A 86 -4.41 8.10 4.83
N PRO A 87 -4.45 7.05 3.98
CA PRO A 87 -3.55 6.91 2.85
C PRO A 87 -3.98 7.81 1.70
N HIS A 88 -3.05 8.62 1.18
CA HIS A 88 -3.27 9.50 0.05
C HIS A 88 -2.24 9.27 -1.04
N ILE A 89 -2.70 9.26 -2.29
CA ILE A 89 -1.84 9.26 -3.48
C ILE A 89 -2.05 10.58 -4.22
N TYR A 90 -0.97 11.32 -4.44
CA TYR A 90 -1.02 12.57 -5.15
C TYR A 90 -0.52 12.37 -6.60
N PRO A 91 -1.44 12.24 -7.58
CA PRO A 91 -1.08 12.09 -9.00
C PRO A 91 -0.66 13.45 -9.57
N VAL A 92 0.59 13.81 -9.42
CA VAL A 92 1.13 15.16 -9.67
C VAL A 92 0.73 15.71 -11.05
N ARG A 93 0.73 14.87 -12.10
CA ARG A 93 0.34 15.32 -13.45
C ARG A 93 -1.14 15.67 -13.58
N SER A 94 -2.01 14.97 -12.83
CA SER A 94 -3.45 15.21 -12.87
C SER A 94 -3.83 16.42 -12.03
N MET A 95 -3.15 16.62 -10.89
CA MET A 95 -3.39 17.76 -10.00
C MET A 95 -3.13 19.12 -10.69
N ALA A 96 -2.20 19.16 -11.65
CA ALA A 96 -1.92 20.37 -12.41
C ALA A 96 -3.01 20.71 -13.44
N LYS A 97 -3.99 19.84 -13.67
CA LYS A 97 -4.98 19.95 -14.75
C LYS A 97 -6.43 19.99 -14.28
N ALA A 98 -6.69 19.75 -13.00
CA ALA A 98 -8.03 19.66 -12.45
C ALA A 98 -8.14 20.47 -11.16
N ASP A 99 -9.29 21.13 -10.98
CA ASP A 99 -9.57 21.93 -9.79
C ASP A 99 -9.78 21.04 -8.56
N GLU A 100 -10.32 19.82 -8.76
CA GLU A 100 -10.45 18.80 -7.73
C GLU A 100 -9.89 17.46 -8.23
N VAL A 101 -8.99 16.85 -7.44
CA VAL A 101 -8.46 15.52 -7.69
C VAL A 101 -8.66 14.67 -6.44
N GLN A 102 -9.37 13.55 -6.60
CA GLN A 102 -9.44 12.56 -5.53
C GLN A 102 -8.05 12.01 -5.23
N THR A 103 -7.65 12.10 -3.98
CA THR A 103 -6.32 11.65 -3.53
C THR A 103 -6.39 10.56 -2.47
N LEU A 104 -7.50 10.46 -1.72
CA LEU A 104 -7.70 9.46 -0.70
C LEU A 104 -7.83 8.07 -1.33
N VAL A 105 -7.05 7.10 -0.84
CA VAL A 105 -7.24 5.69 -1.16
C VAL A 105 -8.46 5.19 -0.40
N HIS A 106 -9.45 4.65 -1.10
CA HIS A 106 -10.73 4.28 -0.51
C HIS A 106 -11.36 3.06 -1.18
N GLN A 107 -12.23 2.38 -0.46
CA GLN A 107 -13.01 1.28 -1.00
C GLN A 107 -14.14 1.82 -1.89
N LYS A 108 -14.42 1.11 -2.97
CA LYS A 108 -15.51 1.44 -3.90
C LYS A 108 -16.85 1.59 -3.17
N GLY A 109 -17.50 2.71 -3.39
CA GLY A 109 -18.76 3.04 -2.72
C GLY A 109 -18.62 3.60 -1.30
N ASN A 110 -17.41 3.70 -0.76
CA ASN A 110 -17.12 4.32 0.53
C ASN A 110 -16.02 5.37 0.36
N THR A 111 -16.40 6.64 0.37
CA THR A 111 -15.45 7.77 0.22
C THR A 111 -14.77 8.17 1.53
N ASP A 112 -15.23 7.63 2.65
CA ASP A 112 -14.72 7.94 3.99
C ASP A 112 -13.83 6.81 4.50
N PHE A 113 -12.64 6.70 3.92
CA PHE A 113 -11.67 5.72 4.39
C PHE A 113 -11.18 6.07 5.78
N VAL A 114 -11.23 5.10 6.67
CA VAL A 114 -10.65 5.16 8.01
C VAL A 114 -9.72 3.96 8.22
N TRP A 115 -8.46 4.25 8.52
CA TRP A 115 -7.49 3.23 8.96
C TRP A 115 -7.82 2.84 10.40
N ASN A 116 -8.76 1.91 10.56
CA ASN A 116 -9.21 1.36 11.84
C ASN A 116 -8.66 -0.05 12.07
N GLU A 117 -8.96 -0.64 13.21
CA GLU A 117 -8.48 -1.98 13.57
C GLU A 117 -8.97 -3.08 12.61
N GLU A 118 -10.18 -2.95 12.07
CA GLU A 118 -10.76 -3.91 11.12
C GLU A 118 -10.00 -3.88 9.80
N VAL A 119 -9.89 -2.71 9.16
CA VAL A 119 -9.13 -2.51 7.91
C VAL A 119 -7.67 -2.93 8.08
N LYS A 120 -7.07 -2.60 9.22
CA LYS A 120 -5.70 -3.00 9.54
C LYS A 120 -5.57 -4.52 9.65
N ALA A 121 -6.50 -5.19 10.34
CA ALA A 121 -6.46 -6.65 10.50
C ALA A 121 -6.57 -7.36 9.14
N GLU A 122 -7.51 -6.94 8.28
CA GLU A 122 -7.65 -7.47 6.91
C GLU A 122 -6.39 -7.23 6.08
N PHE A 123 -5.81 -6.04 6.16
CA PHE A 123 -4.57 -5.70 5.45
C PHE A 123 -3.40 -6.58 5.90
N ILE A 124 -3.22 -6.78 7.20
CA ILE A 124 -2.15 -7.61 7.76
C ILE A 124 -2.33 -9.08 7.42
N GLU A 125 -3.56 -9.59 7.38
CA GLU A 125 -3.83 -10.97 6.95
C GLU A 125 -3.50 -11.15 5.45
N GLY A 126 -3.91 -10.21 4.60
CA GLY A 126 -3.55 -10.22 3.17
C GLY A 126 -2.02 -10.17 2.97
N LEU A 127 -1.34 -9.28 3.70
CA LEU A 127 0.12 -9.17 3.65
C LEU A 127 0.80 -10.45 4.14
N SER A 128 0.30 -11.05 5.23
CA SER A 128 0.83 -12.31 5.76
C SER A 128 0.64 -13.47 4.78
N THR A 129 -0.49 -13.51 4.09
CA THR A 129 -0.78 -14.51 3.06
C THR A 129 0.19 -14.37 1.87
N LEU A 130 0.41 -13.13 1.40
CA LEU A 130 1.38 -12.85 0.34
C LEU A 130 2.81 -13.28 0.74
N LEU A 131 3.20 -13.01 1.98
CA LEU A 131 4.53 -13.39 2.48
C LEU A 131 4.67 -14.90 2.65
N ARG A 132 3.63 -15.59 3.12
CA ARG A 132 3.63 -17.06 3.20
C ARG A 132 3.87 -17.68 1.83
N GLU A 133 3.18 -17.19 0.80
CA GLU A 133 3.40 -17.65 -0.57
C GLU A 133 4.82 -17.33 -1.08
N LEU A 134 5.31 -16.12 -0.81
CA LEU A 134 6.63 -15.68 -1.25
C LEU A 134 7.78 -16.50 -0.66
N PHE A 135 7.64 -16.91 0.60
CA PHE A 135 8.66 -17.68 1.32
C PHE A 135 8.42 -19.19 1.34
N ASP A 136 7.36 -19.68 0.66
CA ASP A 136 7.10 -21.11 0.57
C ASP A 136 8.04 -21.75 -0.47
N PRO A 137 8.97 -22.62 -0.06
CA PRO A 137 9.88 -23.29 -0.99
C PRO A 137 9.18 -24.26 -1.93
N ALA A 138 7.93 -24.65 -1.65
CA ALA A 138 7.14 -25.54 -2.53
C ALA A 138 6.46 -24.75 -3.66
N VAL A 139 6.40 -23.42 -3.57
CA VAL A 139 5.78 -22.56 -4.59
C VAL A 139 6.88 -21.98 -5.48
N PRO A 140 7.02 -22.46 -6.75
CA PRO A 140 8.04 -21.93 -7.64
C PRO A 140 7.72 -20.50 -8.10
N PHE A 141 8.74 -19.70 -8.31
CA PHE A 141 8.59 -18.41 -8.99
C PHE A 141 8.23 -18.64 -10.46
N MET A 142 7.05 -18.19 -10.84
CA MET A 142 6.55 -18.31 -12.21
C MET A 142 6.51 -16.96 -12.91
N PRO A 143 6.74 -16.90 -14.24
CA PRO A 143 6.53 -15.69 -15.01
C PRO A 143 5.09 -15.19 -14.84
N THR A 144 4.92 -13.85 -14.79
CA THR A 144 3.58 -13.28 -14.71
C THR A 144 2.76 -13.56 -15.96
N ALA A 145 1.48 -13.91 -15.81
CA ALA A 145 0.54 -14.03 -16.91
C ALA A 145 0.18 -12.66 -17.56
N VAL A 146 0.51 -11.54 -16.90
CA VAL A 146 0.24 -10.19 -17.40
C VAL A 146 1.43 -9.73 -18.24
N GLY A 147 1.40 -10.02 -19.55
CA GLY A 147 2.50 -9.76 -20.50
C GLY A 147 3.02 -8.32 -20.51
N LYS A 148 2.16 -7.32 -20.31
CA LYS A 148 2.56 -5.90 -20.21
C LYS A 148 3.56 -5.61 -19.09
N ARG A 149 3.58 -6.39 -18.03
CA ARG A 149 4.55 -6.23 -16.93
C ARG A 149 5.96 -6.66 -17.36
N CYS A 150 6.07 -7.47 -18.40
CA CYS A 150 7.36 -7.96 -18.93
C CYS A 150 7.99 -6.97 -19.93
N GLU A 151 7.23 -6.05 -20.50
CA GLU A 151 7.72 -5.12 -21.54
C GLU A 151 8.92 -4.27 -21.08
N HIS A 152 8.95 -3.90 -19.81
CA HIS A 152 10.01 -3.08 -19.21
C HIS A 152 10.73 -3.77 -18.04
N CYS A 153 10.56 -5.10 -17.92
CA CYS A 153 11.19 -5.88 -16.85
C CYS A 153 12.67 -6.12 -17.15
N ALA A 154 13.55 -5.71 -16.24
CA ALA A 154 15.00 -5.95 -16.37
C ALA A 154 15.36 -7.44 -16.47
N PHE A 155 14.49 -8.33 -15.98
CA PHE A 155 14.69 -9.78 -15.93
C PHE A 155 13.88 -10.52 -16.99
N ALA A 156 13.27 -9.84 -17.98
CA ALA A 156 12.44 -10.47 -19.00
C ALA A 156 13.18 -11.59 -19.77
N ALA A 157 14.48 -11.45 -19.95
CA ALA A 157 15.30 -12.46 -20.65
C ALA A 157 15.49 -13.78 -19.86
N LEU A 158 15.31 -13.75 -18.53
CA LEU A 158 15.42 -14.93 -17.67
C LEU A 158 14.11 -15.73 -17.61
N CYS A 159 12.99 -15.11 -18.03
CA CYS A 159 11.66 -15.71 -17.98
C CYS A 159 11.21 -16.33 -19.33
N LYS A 160 12.08 -16.35 -20.33
CA LYS A 160 11.79 -16.90 -21.68
C LYS A 160 12.27 -18.33 -21.81
#